data_512db6fc592e4dad9fe1e414bdbeea2f
#
_entry.id   512db6fc592e4dad9fe1e414bdbeea2f
#
_cell.length_a   1.000
_cell.length_b   1.000
_cell.length_c   1.000
_cell.angle_alpha   90.00
_cell.angle_beta   90.00
_cell.angle_gamma   90.00
#
_symmetry.space_group_name_H-M   'P 1'
#
loop_
_entity.id
_entity.type
_entity.pdbx_description
1 polymer ?
#
loop_
_entity_poly.entity_id
_entity_poly.type
_entity_poly.pdbx_seq_one_letter_code
_entity_poly.pdbx_strand_id
1 'polypeptide(L)'
;MPLTMLGDRVSAYEFELDGTGAPQIDASLSGELDLTNARELEERLRDAAPTGSTLVVDLNRVVFIDSAALHVLFKIARDLRPGSLVLVLDPDAPVARTLEIVGMKDAARLIASRDQL
;
A
#
# COMPACT_ATOMS: atom_id res chain seq x y z
N MET A 1 -23.09 8.26 -18.16
CA MET A 1 -23.09 7.71 -17.67
C MET A 1 -22.96 6.87 -17.40
N PRO A 2 -22.74 6.50 -17.18
CA PRO A 2 -22.61 5.66 -16.99
C PRO A 2 -22.99 4.78 -16.45
N LEU A 3 -23.02 4.16 -16.67
CA LEU A 3 -23.39 3.28 -16.24
C LEU A 3 -22.77 2.56 -15.45
N THR A 4 -22.10 2.86 -15.17
CA THR A 4 -21.38 2.21 -14.43
C THR A 4 -21.87 2.08 -13.26
N MET A 5 -22.43 2.23 -12.96
CA MET A 5 -22.86 2.22 -11.99
C MET A 5 -23.03 1.30 -11.20
N LEU A 6 -23.64 0.80 -10.87
CA LEU A 6 -24.06 -0.14 -10.05
C LEU A 6 -23.08 -1.16 -9.88
N GLY A 7 -22.77 -2.05 -9.64
CA GLY A 7 -21.85 -3.12 -9.38
C GLY A 7 -20.45 -2.94 -9.94
N ASP A 8 -20.25 -2.01 -10.83
CA ASP A 8 -18.94 -1.81 -11.44
C ASP A 8 -18.18 -0.66 -10.83
N ARG A 9 -18.66 -0.17 -9.72
CA ARG A 9 -18.07 1.00 -9.13
C ARG A 9 -16.74 0.65 -8.48
N VAL A 10 -15.72 1.42 -8.81
CA VAL A 10 -14.39 1.30 -8.20
C VAL A 10 -14.30 2.30 -7.06
N SER A 11 -13.83 1.85 -5.91
CA SER A 11 -13.64 2.73 -4.77
C SER A 11 -12.59 3.78 -5.07
N ALA A 12 -12.80 4.99 -4.56
CA ALA A 12 -11.90 6.10 -4.82
C ALA A 12 -10.61 5.96 -4.02
N TYR A 13 -9.47 6.04 -4.72
CA TYR A 13 -8.18 6.10 -4.07
C TYR A 13 -7.23 6.91 -4.93
N GLU A 14 -6.16 7.39 -4.32
CA GLU A 14 -5.11 8.11 -5.03
C GLU A 14 -3.78 7.44 -4.78
N PHE A 15 -2.91 7.52 -5.77
CA PHE A 15 -1.62 6.86 -5.75
C PHE A 15 -0.59 7.84 -6.31
N GLU A 16 0.37 8.25 -5.49
CA GLU A 16 1.43 9.16 -5.90
C GLU A 16 2.78 8.50 -5.71
N LEU A 17 3.66 8.69 -6.67
CA LEU A 17 5.00 8.11 -6.64
C LEU A 17 6.06 9.18 -6.64
N ASP A 18 7.18 8.90 -5.96
CA ASP A 18 8.37 9.72 -6.01
C ASP A 18 9.58 8.77 -6.04
N GLY A 19 10.63 9.17 -6.72
CA GLY A 19 11.85 8.36 -6.77
C GLY A 19 11.81 7.20 -7.74
N THR A 20 10.91 7.21 -8.74
CA THR A 20 10.81 6.15 -9.73
C THR A 20 12.16 5.86 -10.35
N GLY A 21 12.58 4.59 -10.32
CA GLY A 21 13.88 4.18 -10.84
C GLY A 21 15.02 4.32 -9.85
N ALA A 22 14.78 4.94 -8.71
CA ALA A 22 15.80 5.07 -7.66
C ALA A 22 15.84 3.81 -6.79
N PRO A 23 16.90 3.61 -6.00
CA PRO A 23 16.95 2.50 -5.07
C PRO A 23 15.82 2.51 -4.05
N GLN A 24 15.34 3.68 -3.66
CA GLN A 24 14.20 3.83 -2.77
C GLN A 24 13.09 4.55 -3.52
N ILE A 25 11.92 3.93 -3.57
CA ILE A 25 10.74 4.49 -4.21
C ILE A 25 9.73 4.79 -3.12
N ASP A 26 9.17 5.99 -3.12
CA ASP A 26 8.14 6.41 -2.19
C ASP A 26 6.80 6.44 -2.88
N ALA A 27 5.82 5.73 -2.31
CA ALA A 27 4.44 5.74 -2.78
C ALA A 27 3.57 6.27 -1.65
N SER A 28 2.64 7.16 -1.99
CA SER A 28 1.66 7.66 -1.03
C SER A 28 0.28 7.25 -1.52
N LEU A 29 -0.49 6.64 -0.65
CA LEU A 29 -1.83 6.18 -0.97
C LEU A 29 -2.84 6.92 -0.10
N SER A 30 -4.03 7.15 -0.65
CA SER A 30 -5.12 7.74 0.11
C SER A 30 -6.43 7.14 -0.35
N GLY A 31 -7.47 7.28 0.46
CA GLY A 31 -8.81 6.82 0.11
C GLY A 31 -9.08 5.39 0.56
N GLU A 32 -9.80 4.66 -0.25
CA GLU A 32 -10.27 3.33 0.08
C GLU A 32 -9.57 2.29 -0.79
N LEU A 33 -8.97 1.30 -0.15
CA LEU A 33 -8.29 0.22 -0.85
C LEU A 33 -9.08 -1.06 -0.61
N ASP A 34 -9.64 -1.62 -1.67
CA ASP A 34 -10.51 -2.78 -1.53
C ASP A 34 -10.46 -3.65 -2.78
N LEU A 35 -11.35 -4.63 -2.84
CA LEU A 35 -11.42 -5.58 -3.94
C LEU A 35 -11.55 -4.90 -5.31
N THR A 36 -12.21 -3.74 -5.37
CA THR A 36 -12.47 -3.08 -6.66
C THR A 36 -11.22 -2.45 -7.26
N ASN A 37 -10.20 -2.15 -6.47
CA ASN A 37 -8.97 -1.54 -6.96
C ASN A 37 -7.70 -2.31 -6.60
N ALA A 38 -7.82 -3.45 -5.93
CA ALA A 38 -6.64 -4.18 -5.46
C ALA A 38 -5.73 -4.62 -6.60
N ARG A 39 -6.28 -5.07 -7.74
CA ARG A 39 -5.46 -5.49 -8.87
C ARG A 39 -4.66 -4.32 -9.45
N GLU A 40 -5.30 -3.19 -9.64
CA GLU A 40 -4.61 -2.01 -10.14
C GLU A 40 -3.53 -1.56 -9.17
N LEU A 41 -3.83 -1.60 -7.87
CA LEU A 41 -2.87 -1.24 -6.85
C LEU A 41 -1.64 -2.15 -6.94
N GLU A 42 -1.84 -3.46 -7.06
CA GLU A 42 -0.74 -4.40 -7.17
C GLU A 42 0.13 -4.09 -8.38
N GLU A 43 -0.50 -3.84 -9.53
CA GLU A 43 0.24 -3.53 -10.76
C GLU A 43 1.06 -2.26 -10.61
N ARG A 44 0.47 -1.23 -10.01
CA ARG A 44 1.18 0.03 -9.82
C ARG A 44 2.37 -0.11 -8.88
N LEU A 45 2.19 -0.85 -7.79
CA LEU A 45 3.29 -1.05 -6.84
C LEU A 45 4.42 -1.87 -7.47
N ARG A 46 4.08 -2.91 -8.24
CA ARG A 46 5.10 -3.72 -8.88
C ARG A 46 5.84 -2.96 -9.96
N ASP A 47 5.13 -2.15 -10.74
CA ASP A 47 5.76 -1.34 -11.78
C ASP A 47 6.69 -0.30 -11.19
N ALA A 48 6.35 0.22 -10.02
CA ALA A 48 7.14 1.26 -9.36
C ALA A 48 8.41 0.71 -8.71
N ALA A 49 8.38 -0.55 -8.26
CA ALA A 49 9.43 -1.12 -7.43
C ALA A 49 10.13 -2.29 -8.13
N PRO A 50 11.12 -2.00 -9.00
CA PRO A 50 11.88 -3.07 -9.62
C PRO A 50 12.62 -3.90 -8.57
N THR A 51 12.99 -5.12 -8.98
CA THR A 51 13.72 -6.03 -8.11
C THR A 51 14.95 -5.33 -7.52
N GLY A 52 15.12 -5.45 -6.22
CA GLY A 52 16.27 -4.88 -5.51
C GLY A 52 16.02 -3.50 -4.94
N SER A 53 14.88 -2.86 -5.26
CA SER A 53 14.58 -1.56 -4.67
C SER A 53 13.89 -1.72 -3.31
N THR A 54 13.89 -0.64 -2.55
CA THR A 54 13.11 -0.51 -1.33
C THR A 54 11.86 0.29 -1.67
N LEU A 55 10.71 -0.23 -1.32
CA LEU A 55 9.43 0.43 -1.54
C LEU A 55 8.87 0.93 -0.22
N VAL A 56 8.71 2.24 -0.12
CA VAL A 56 8.15 2.90 1.06
C VAL A 56 6.73 3.33 0.70
N VAL A 57 5.75 2.84 1.42
CA VAL A 57 4.34 3.13 1.15
C VAL A 57 3.73 3.84 2.35
N ASP A 58 3.28 5.06 2.14
CA ASP A 58 2.62 5.84 3.18
C ASP A 58 1.13 5.53 3.16
N LEU A 59 0.61 5.03 4.26
CA LEU A 59 -0.78 4.63 4.40
C LEU A 59 -1.57 5.56 5.33
N ASN A 60 -1.00 6.67 5.75
CA ASN A 60 -1.65 7.54 6.73
C ASN A 60 -2.98 8.11 6.25
N ARG A 61 -3.16 8.26 4.95
CA ARG A 61 -4.40 8.82 4.39
C ARG A 61 -5.35 7.76 3.85
N VAL A 62 -5.03 6.50 4.05
CA VAL A 62 -5.93 5.41 3.68
C VAL A 62 -6.96 5.28 4.80
N VAL A 63 -8.24 5.39 4.45
CA VAL A 63 -9.32 5.39 5.44
C VAL A 63 -10.01 4.03 5.54
N PHE A 64 -9.78 3.15 4.59
CA PHE A 64 -10.36 1.80 4.61
C PHE A 64 -9.45 0.87 3.82
N ILE A 65 -9.28 -0.34 4.33
CA ILE A 65 -8.52 -1.38 3.63
C ILE A 65 -9.19 -2.72 3.94
N ASP A 66 -9.45 -3.50 2.89
CA ASP A 66 -10.06 -4.81 3.08
C ASP A 66 -9.03 -5.93 2.86
N SER A 67 -9.51 -7.18 2.94
CA SER A 67 -8.63 -8.33 2.84
C SER A 67 -7.97 -8.46 1.46
N ALA A 68 -8.64 -8.02 0.39
CA ALA A 68 -8.05 -8.08 -0.94
C ALA A 68 -6.84 -7.16 -1.06
N ALA A 69 -6.97 -5.93 -0.55
CA ALA A 69 -5.87 -4.98 -0.57
C ALA A 69 -4.76 -5.39 0.40
N LEU A 70 -5.13 -5.92 1.58
CA LEU A 70 -4.13 -6.44 2.51
C LEU A 70 -3.32 -7.56 1.86
N HIS A 71 -3.99 -8.43 1.11
CA HIS A 71 -3.32 -9.53 0.43
C HIS A 71 -2.29 -9.01 -0.58
N VAL A 72 -2.61 -7.91 -1.26
CA VAL A 72 -1.64 -7.27 -2.17
C VAL A 72 -0.39 -6.86 -1.41
N LEU A 73 -0.54 -6.21 -0.26
CA LEU A 73 0.62 -5.78 0.53
C LEU A 73 1.45 -6.99 0.99
N PHE A 74 0.80 -8.07 1.43
CA PHE A 74 1.52 -9.28 1.81
C PHE A 74 2.27 -9.89 0.63
N LYS A 75 1.66 -9.91 -0.55
CA LYS A 75 2.33 -10.46 -1.75
C LYS A 75 3.54 -9.62 -2.13
N ILE A 76 3.40 -8.31 -2.11
CA ILE A 76 4.51 -7.41 -2.43
C ILE A 76 5.65 -7.61 -1.43
N ALA A 77 5.32 -7.69 -0.14
CA ALA A 77 6.33 -7.93 0.90
C ALA A 77 7.08 -9.24 0.68
N ARG A 78 6.34 -10.29 0.28
CA ARG A 78 6.95 -11.59 0.04
C ARG A 78 7.88 -11.58 -1.18
N ASP A 79 7.48 -10.85 -2.23
CA ASP A 79 8.22 -10.87 -3.49
C ASP A 79 9.42 -9.94 -3.50
N LEU A 80 9.45 -8.94 -2.64
CA LEU A 80 10.62 -8.09 -2.44
C LEU A 80 11.57 -8.77 -1.44
N ARG A 81 12.80 -8.28 -1.36
CA ARG A 81 13.72 -8.82 -0.36
C ARG A 81 13.20 -8.49 1.04
N PRO A 82 13.53 -9.33 2.04
CA PRO A 82 13.10 -9.05 3.41
C PRO A 82 13.45 -7.63 3.84
N GLY A 83 12.49 -6.92 4.42
CA GLY A 83 12.69 -5.56 4.87
C GLY A 83 12.62 -4.50 3.78
N SER A 84 12.36 -4.90 2.53
CA SER A 84 12.30 -3.96 1.41
C SER A 84 10.94 -3.31 1.22
N LEU A 85 9.89 -3.82 1.86
CA LEU A 85 8.61 -3.12 1.92
C LEU A 85 8.53 -2.42 3.27
N VAL A 86 8.45 -1.09 3.23
CA VAL A 86 8.34 -0.26 4.42
C VAL A 86 6.99 0.45 4.37
N LEU A 87 6.20 0.29 5.41
CA LEU A 87 4.89 0.94 5.51
C LEU A 87 4.99 2.06 6.55
N VAL A 88 4.65 3.27 6.12
CA VAL A 88 4.65 4.44 7.00
C VAL A 88 3.24 4.63 7.51
N LEU A 89 3.05 4.56 8.81
CA LEU A 89 1.72 4.56 9.39
C LEU A 89 1.78 5.02 10.84
N ASP A 90 1.20 6.18 11.11
CA ASP A 90 1.06 6.67 12.46
C ASP A 90 0.17 5.69 13.23
N PRO A 91 0.49 5.37 14.50
CA PRO A 91 -0.35 4.45 15.27
C PRO A 91 -1.81 4.87 15.39
N ASP A 92 -2.10 6.16 15.23
CA ASP A 92 -3.47 6.68 15.31
C ASP A 92 -4.13 6.78 13.94
N ALA A 93 -3.47 6.37 12.87
CA ALA A 93 -4.04 6.43 11.52
C ALA A 93 -5.23 5.46 11.39
N PRO A 94 -6.17 5.75 10.49
CA PRO A 94 -7.41 4.97 10.39
C PRO A 94 -7.22 3.47 10.22
N VAL A 95 -6.23 3.02 9.45
CA VAL A 95 -6.05 1.59 9.19
C VAL A 95 -4.98 0.94 10.05
N ALA A 96 -4.38 1.69 10.99
CA ALA A 96 -3.29 1.16 11.81
C ALA A 96 -3.69 -0.09 12.58
N ARG A 97 -4.88 -0.09 13.18
CA ARG A 97 -5.31 -1.24 13.96
C ARG A 97 -5.53 -2.47 13.08
N THR A 98 -6.05 -2.27 11.88
CA THR A 98 -6.25 -3.38 10.94
C THR A 98 -4.93 -4.04 10.60
N LEU A 99 -3.89 -3.25 10.30
CA LEU A 99 -2.58 -3.79 10.00
C LEU A 99 -1.98 -4.52 11.20
N GLU A 100 -2.20 -4.01 12.39
CA GLU A 100 -1.74 -4.67 13.61
C GLU A 100 -2.41 -6.03 13.78
N ILE A 101 -3.73 -6.06 13.64
CA ILE A 101 -4.51 -7.28 13.84
C ILE A 101 -4.10 -8.39 12.87
N VAL A 102 -3.82 -8.05 11.62
CA VAL A 102 -3.44 -9.05 10.62
C VAL A 102 -1.96 -9.42 10.66
N GLY A 103 -1.19 -8.84 11.58
CA GLY A 103 0.22 -9.20 11.72
C GLY A 103 1.12 -8.67 10.63
N MET A 104 0.79 -7.52 10.05
CA MET A 104 1.57 -6.97 8.95
C MET A 104 3.03 -6.73 9.33
N LYS A 105 3.32 -6.45 10.60
CA LYS A 105 4.70 -6.21 11.06
C LYS A 105 5.61 -7.41 10.84
N ASP A 106 5.05 -8.60 10.72
CA ASP A 106 5.85 -9.79 10.48
C ASP A 106 6.22 -9.95 9.00
N ALA A 107 5.55 -9.23 8.11
CA ALA A 107 5.79 -9.31 6.67
C ALA A 107 6.49 -8.07 6.13
N ALA A 108 6.29 -6.90 6.74
CA ALA A 108 6.83 -5.64 6.26
C ALA A 108 7.36 -4.84 7.44
N ARG A 109 8.25 -3.89 7.15
CA ARG A 109 8.76 -2.99 8.18
C ARG A 109 7.75 -1.87 8.37
N LEU A 110 7.22 -1.73 9.57
CA LEU A 110 6.27 -0.66 9.90
C LEU A 110 7.00 0.44 10.67
N ILE A 111 6.87 1.66 10.21
CA ILE A 111 7.45 2.82 10.89
C ILE A 111 6.39 3.89 11.07
N ALA A 112 6.50 4.66 12.16
CA ALA A 112 5.50 5.67 12.47
C ALA A 112 5.68 6.93 11.63
N SER A 113 6.89 7.23 11.19
CA SER A 113 7.16 8.38 10.34
C SER A 113 8.40 8.12 9.49
N ARG A 114 8.54 8.91 8.44
CA ARG A 114 9.69 8.79 7.53
C ARG A 114 11.02 9.07 8.23
N ASP A 115 10.98 9.74 9.38
CA ASP A 115 12.20 9.98 10.15
C ASP A 115 12.86 8.70 10.63
N GLN A 116 12.13 7.61 10.62
CA GLN A 116 12.63 6.31 11.06
C GLN A 116 13.25 5.49 9.91
N LEU A 117 13.28 6.05 8.72
CA LEU A 117 13.89 5.38 7.58
C LEU A 117 15.41 5.25 7.71
#